data_ba21cb0547dc44ad6fee67be549e7795
#
_entry.id   ba21cb0547dc44ad6fee67be549e7795
#
_cell.length_a   1.000
_cell.length_b   1.000
_cell.length_c   1.000
_cell.angle_alpha   90.00
_cell.angle_beta   90.00
_cell.angle_gamma   90.00
#
_symmetry.space_group_name_H-M   'P 1'
#
loop_
_entity.id
_entity.type
_entity.pdbx_description
1 polymer ?
#
loop_
_entity_poly.entity_id
_entity_poly.type
_entity_poly.pdbx_seq_one_letter_code
_entity_poly.pdbx_strand_id
1 'polypeptide(L)'
;MKRRITIALGIILTVFIFYCPNCYAETQPELRMMRATAYADTGKQTKSGIWPYEGVAGAREDLIGKTAIVYQRLPGNKIGELIGIYEIEDTGSTEGCINGHVIDIWCPNLDECQLFMNRVYEDGCQGKVFVQFIDTEG
;
A
#
# COMPACT_ATOMS: atom_id res chain seq x y z
N MET A 1 -57.32 -15.66 55.81
CA MET A 1 -56.32 -14.85 55.07
C MET A 1 -55.48 -15.75 54.15
N LYS A 2 -55.78 -15.72 52.88
CA LYS A 2 -54.97 -16.49 51.87
C LYS A 2 -53.90 -15.57 51.28
N ARG A 3 -52.61 -15.82 51.58
CA ARG A 3 -51.49 -15.13 50.94
C ARG A 3 -51.28 -15.72 49.55
N ARG A 4 -51.45 -14.91 48.55
CA ARG A 4 -51.10 -15.25 47.17
C ARG A 4 -49.60 -15.00 47.01
N ILE A 5 -48.80 -16.06 46.73
CA ILE A 5 -47.44 -15.98 46.40
C ILE A 5 -47.41 -15.77 44.89
N THR A 6 -46.93 -14.56 44.44
CA THR A 6 -46.75 -14.26 43.08
C THR A 6 -45.30 -14.67 42.72
N ILE A 7 -45.17 -15.76 41.96
CA ILE A 7 -43.87 -16.18 41.42
C ILE A 7 -43.58 -15.33 40.19
N ALA A 8 -42.64 -14.41 40.31
CA ALA A 8 -42.11 -13.67 39.17
C ALA A 8 -41.17 -14.59 38.38
N LEU A 9 -41.60 -14.99 37.18
CA LEU A 9 -40.80 -15.77 36.24
C LEU A 9 -39.80 -14.81 35.57
N GLY A 10 -38.58 -14.78 36.07
CA GLY A 10 -37.48 -14.05 35.43
C GLY A 10 -37.03 -14.77 34.18
N ILE A 11 -37.31 -14.18 33.03
CA ILE A 11 -36.76 -14.64 31.75
C ILE A 11 -35.29 -14.23 31.70
N ILE A 12 -34.39 -15.19 31.94
CA ILE A 12 -32.96 -15.01 31.70
C ILE A 12 -32.75 -15.08 30.18
N LEU A 13 -32.59 -13.91 29.54
CA LEU A 13 -32.20 -13.80 28.15
C LEU A 13 -30.70 -14.08 28.06
N THR A 14 -30.34 -15.33 27.81
CA THR A 14 -28.96 -15.73 27.57
C THR A 14 -28.57 -15.25 26.16
N VAL A 15 -27.87 -14.11 26.07
CA VAL A 15 -27.28 -13.67 24.84
C VAL A 15 -26.09 -14.59 24.50
N PHE A 16 -26.33 -15.56 23.64
CA PHE A 16 -25.22 -16.31 23.00
C PHE A 16 -24.49 -15.38 22.06
N ILE A 17 -23.41 -14.81 22.54
CA ILE A 17 -22.40 -14.20 21.64
C ILE A 17 -21.74 -15.35 20.87
N PHE A 18 -22.15 -15.55 19.65
CA PHE A 18 -21.44 -16.44 18.74
C PHE A 18 -20.04 -15.86 18.53
N TYR A 19 -19.10 -16.35 19.31
CA TYR A 19 -17.68 -16.20 18.98
C TYR A 19 -17.46 -16.97 17.68
N CYS A 20 -17.34 -16.26 16.57
CA CYS A 20 -16.92 -16.83 15.30
C CYS A 20 -15.41 -17.04 15.38
N PRO A 21 -14.88 -18.26 15.58
CA PRO A 21 -13.43 -18.49 15.69
C PRO A 21 -12.70 -18.40 14.36
N ASN A 22 -13.41 -18.08 13.27
CA ASN A 22 -12.89 -17.92 11.93
C ASN A 22 -12.95 -16.47 11.44
N CYS A 23 -12.72 -15.48 12.31
CA CYS A 23 -12.14 -14.24 11.83
C CYS A 23 -10.74 -14.61 11.30
N TYR A 24 -10.66 -14.91 10.02
CA TYR A 24 -9.40 -14.86 9.30
C TYR A 24 -8.83 -13.49 9.62
N ALA A 25 -7.75 -13.45 10.38
CA ALA A 25 -6.94 -12.26 10.46
C ALA A 25 -6.43 -12.05 9.02
N GLU A 26 -7.14 -11.23 8.25
CA GLU A 26 -6.55 -10.65 7.05
C GLU A 26 -5.23 -10.06 7.51
N THR A 27 -4.14 -10.71 7.15
CA THR A 27 -2.81 -10.17 7.38
C THR A 27 -2.79 -8.85 6.61
N GLN A 28 -2.91 -7.75 7.35
CA GLN A 28 -2.78 -6.41 6.76
C GLN A 28 -1.48 -6.39 5.96
N PRO A 29 -1.52 -6.07 4.67
CA PRO A 29 -0.32 -6.08 3.86
C PRO A 29 0.74 -5.18 4.50
N GLU A 30 1.97 -5.70 4.58
CA GLU A 30 3.09 -5.04 5.25
C GLU A 30 3.41 -3.69 4.60
N LEU A 31 3.45 -2.66 5.42
CA LEU A 31 3.88 -1.33 5.00
C LEU A 31 5.41 -1.25 5.06
N ARG A 32 6.06 -1.00 3.92
CA ARG A 32 7.52 -0.97 3.79
C ARG A 32 8.00 0.46 3.55
N MET A 33 9.07 0.84 4.24
CA MET A 33 9.74 2.10 3.92
C MET A 33 10.74 1.85 2.78
N MET A 34 10.57 2.59 1.67
CA MET A 34 11.39 2.48 0.47
C MET A 34 11.88 3.85 0.04
N ARG A 35 12.95 3.90 -0.73
CA ARG A 35 13.36 5.11 -1.45
C ARG A 35 12.55 5.20 -2.74
N ALA A 36 11.99 6.37 -3.02
CA ALA A 36 11.32 6.64 -4.27
C ALA A 36 12.28 7.29 -5.26
N THR A 37 12.23 6.84 -6.51
CA THR A 37 12.85 7.47 -7.66
C THR A 37 11.82 7.65 -8.76
N ALA A 38 12.15 8.40 -9.80
CA ALA A 38 11.27 8.58 -10.93
C ALA A 38 12.09 8.51 -12.23
N TYR A 39 11.48 7.96 -13.27
CA TYR A 39 12.07 7.88 -14.59
C TYR A 39 11.05 8.29 -15.65
N ALA A 40 11.54 8.93 -16.72
CA ALA A 40 10.73 9.31 -17.85
C ALA A 40 10.71 8.21 -18.91
N ASP A 41 9.87 8.41 -19.92
CA ASP A 41 9.72 7.51 -21.06
C ASP A 41 11.08 7.22 -21.71
N THR A 42 11.43 5.94 -21.75
CA THR A 42 12.66 5.44 -22.37
C THR A 42 12.45 5.01 -23.83
N GLY A 43 11.23 5.12 -24.35
CA GLY A 43 10.87 4.59 -25.67
C GLY A 43 10.89 3.06 -25.75
N LYS A 44 10.74 2.37 -24.61
CA LYS A 44 10.78 0.91 -24.51
C LYS A 44 9.59 0.41 -23.69
N GLN A 45 9.22 -0.83 -23.98
CA GLN A 45 8.26 -1.54 -23.13
C GLN A 45 8.85 -1.84 -21.76
N THR A 46 7.98 -1.97 -20.77
CA THR A 46 8.31 -2.44 -19.42
C THR A 46 8.74 -3.90 -19.44
N LYS A 47 9.22 -4.40 -18.31
CA LYS A 47 9.58 -5.81 -18.16
C LYS A 47 8.39 -6.75 -18.38
N SER A 48 7.17 -6.33 -18.03
CA SER A 48 5.93 -7.09 -18.30
C SER A 48 5.51 -7.11 -19.76
N GLY A 49 6.14 -6.27 -20.61
CA GLY A 49 5.89 -6.20 -22.05
C GLY A 49 4.81 -5.20 -22.47
N ILE A 50 4.39 -4.30 -21.58
CA ILE A 50 3.46 -3.22 -21.90
C ILE A 50 4.20 -1.90 -22.18
N TRP A 51 3.57 -1.00 -22.90
CA TRP A 51 4.04 0.38 -22.97
C TRP A 51 3.71 1.09 -21.66
N PRO A 52 4.67 1.80 -21.04
CA PRO A 52 4.41 2.47 -19.78
C PRO A 52 3.40 3.61 -19.94
N TYR A 53 2.64 3.85 -18.90
CA TYR A 53 1.66 4.92 -18.79
C TYR A 53 1.65 5.48 -17.35
N GLU A 54 0.99 6.60 -17.15
CA GLU A 54 0.85 7.21 -15.83
C GLU A 54 0.10 6.25 -14.88
N GLY A 55 0.75 5.91 -13.76
CA GLY A 55 0.28 4.88 -12.82
C GLY A 55 1.10 3.59 -12.86
N VAL A 56 2.18 3.54 -13.66
CA VAL A 56 3.12 2.42 -13.68
C VAL A 56 4.35 2.72 -12.83
N ALA A 57 4.87 1.70 -12.18
CA ALA A 57 6.13 1.77 -11.44
C ALA A 57 6.98 0.52 -11.66
N GLY A 58 8.29 0.67 -11.42
CA GLY A 58 9.25 -0.41 -11.34
C GLY A 58 9.61 -0.72 -9.88
N ALA A 59 9.84 -1.98 -9.60
CA ALA A 59 10.26 -2.48 -8.30
C ALA A 59 11.04 -3.79 -8.47
N ARG A 60 11.21 -4.56 -7.40
CA ARG A 60 11.78 -5.89 -7.47
C ARG A 60 10.92 -6.82 -8.36
N GLU A 61 11.55 -7.69 -9.12
CA GLU A 61 10.91 -8.51 -10.16
C GLU A 61 9.75 -9.38 -9.65
N ASP A 62 9.84 -9.90 -8.43
CA ASP A 62 8.79 -10.71 -7.81
C ASP A 62 7.54 -9.93 -7.42
N LEU A 63 7.58 -8.59 -7.54
CA LEU A 63 6.45 -7.70 -7.28
C LEU A 63 5.67 -7.32 -8.56
N ILE A 64 6.15 -7.73 -9.74
CA ILE A 64 5.42 -7.50 -11.01
C ILE A 64 4.03 -8.12 -10.91
N GLY A 65 3.01 -7.36 -11.33
CA GLY A 65 1.60 -7.71 -11.25
C GLY A 65 0.93 -7.34 -9.92
N LYS A 66 1.67 -6.79 -8.95
CA LYS A 66 1.09 -6.23 -7.73
C LYS A 66 0.76 -4.75 -7.91
N THR A 67 -0.16 -4.27 -7.08
CA THR A 67 -0.44 -2.84 -6.94
C THR A 67 0.32 -2.28 -5.73
N ALA A 68 1.01 -1.16 -5.93
CA ALA A 68 1.70 -0.42 -4.87
C ALA A 68 0.89 0.81 -4.47
N ILE A 69 0.54 0.92 -3.21
CA ILE A 69 -0.06 2.12 -2.61
C ILE A 69 1.07 2.88 -1.92
N VAL A 70 1.35 4.10 -2.38
CA VAL A 70 2.50 4.89 -1.96
C VAL A 70 2.06 6.08 -1.14
N TYR A 71 2.59 6.19 0.07
CA TYR A 71 2.32 7.27 1.00
C TYR A 71 3.58 8.09 1.26
N GLN A 72 3.40 9.38 1.48
CA GLN A 72 4.47 10.25 1.92
C GLN A 72 5.02 9.78 3.28
N ARG A 73 6.33 9.81 3.42
CA ARG A 73 6.98 9.60 4.71
C ARG A 73 7.27 10.96 5.34
N LEU A 74 6.68 11.23 6.49
CA LEU A 74 6.93 12.43 7.28
C LEU A 74 8.08 12.20 8.29
N PRO A 75 8.69 13.29 8.81
CA PRO A 75 9.69 13.21 9.87
C PRO A 75 9.21 12.37 11.05
N GLY A 76 10.13 11.59 11.64
CA GLY A 76 9.80 10.64 12.71
C GLY A 76 9.14 9.35 12.21
N ASN A 77 9.30 9.03 10.91
CA ASN A 77 8.71 7.84 10.26
C ASN A 77 7.19 7.76 10.37
N LYS A 78 6.52 8.90 10.33
CA LYS A 78 5.06 8.97 10.27
C LYS A 78 4.58 8.82 8.85
N ILE A 79 3.43 8.17 8.66
CA ILE A 79 2.75 8.07 7.37
C ILE A 79 2.07 9.41 7.11
N GLY A 80 2.32 9.98 5.92
CA GLY A 80 1.70 11.21 5.44
C GLY A 80 0.58 10.93 4.46
N GLU A 81 0.39 11.84 3.51
CA GLU A 81 -0.65 11.76 2.50
C GLU A 81 -0.38 10.67 1.47
N LEU A 82 -1.44 10.20 0.83
CA LEU A 82 -1.35 9.33 -0.34
C LEU A 82 -0.65 10.08 -1.48
N ILE A 83 0.44 9.52 -1.99
CA ILE A 83 1.14 10.05 -3.16
C ILE A 83 0.49 9.52 -4.44
N GLY A 84 0.23 8.21 -4.48
CA GLY A 84 -0.40 7.57 -5.62
C GLY A 84 -0.55 6.07 -5.47
N ILE A 85 -1.22 5.49 -6.45
CA ILE A 85 -1.44 4.05 -6.59
C ILE A 85 -0.84 3.66 -7.94
N TYR A 86 0.02 2.65 -7.94
CA TYR A 86 0.82 2.27 -9.11
C TYR A 86 0.75 0.78 -9.35
N GLU A 87 0.67 0.38 -10.60
CA GLU A 87 0.82 -1.00 -11.02
C GLU A 87 2.31 -1.31 -11.24
N ILE A 88 2.79 -2.37 -10.65
CA ILE A 88 4.18 -2.80 -10.81
C ILE A 88 4.30 -3.61 -12.10
N GLU A 89 4.82 -2.95 -13.13
CA GLU A 89 4.94 -3.50 -14.49
C GLU A 89 6.39 -3.55 -14.98
N ASP A 90 7.31 -2.98 -14.20
CA ASP A 90 8.71 -2.89 -14.56
C ASP A 90 9.62 -3.29 -13.41
N THR A 91 10.89 -3.55 -13.76
CA THR A 91 11.97 -3.72 -12.82
C THR A 91 12.96 -2.58 -13.01
N GLY A 92 13.30 -1.90 -11.92
CA GLY A 92 14.39 -0.95 -11.98
C GLY A 92 15.73 -1.64 -12.22
N SER A 93 16.62 -0.99 -12.98
CA SER A 93 17.97 -1.49 -13.26
C SER A 93 18.97 -1.24 -12.13
N THR A 94 18.59 -0.49 -11.11
CA THR A 94 19.47 -0.17 -9.99
C THR A 94 19.51 -1.29 -8.97
N GLU A 95 20.63 -1.44 -8.28
CA GLU A 95 20.78 -2.40 -7.18
C GLU A 95 19.69 -2.24 -6.12
N GLY A 96 19.25 -1.01 -5.83
CA GLY A 96 18.19 -0.72 -4.89
C GLY A 96 16.83 -1.30 -5.31
N CYS A 97 16.50 -1.32 -6.60
CA CYS A 97 15.30 -1.99 -7.13
C CYS A 97 15.42 -3.50 -7.01
N ILE A 98 16.56 -4.06 -7.41
CA ILE A 98 16.83 -5.51 -7.34
C ILE A 98 16.69 -6.01 -5.90
N ASN A 99 17.20 -5.27 -4.93
CA ASN A 99 17.15 -5.61 -3.51
C ASN A 99 15.84 -5.25 -2.79
N GLY A 100 14.87 -4.64 -3.51
CA GLY A 100 13.57 -4.29 -2.97
C GLY A 100 13.56 -3.07 -2.04
N HIS A 101 14.55 -2.19 -2.15
CA HIS A 101 14.65 -0.95 -1.37
C HIS A 101 14.23 0.32 -2.10
N VAL A 102 13.93 0.22 -3.39
CA VAL A 102 13.54 1.33 -4.26
C VAL A 102 12.27 0.99 -5.00
N ILE A 103 11.37 1.97 -5.08
CA ILE A 103 10.26 2.02 -6.03
C ILE A 103 10.56 3.13 -7.03
N ASP A 104 10.45 2.84 -8.32
CA ASP A 104 10.81 3.73 -9.42
C ASP A 104 9.55 4.10 -10.21
N ILE A 105 9.10 5.33 -10.07
CA ILE A 105 7.83 5.78 -10.62
C ILE A 105 8.03 6.25 -12.05
N TRP A 106 7.23 5.72 -12.98
CA TRP A 106 7.23 6.21 -14.35
C TRP A 106 6.48 7.54 -14.46
N CYS A 107 7.05 8.47 -15.20
CA CYS A 107 6.47 9.78 -15.50
C CYS A 107 6.51 10.04 -17.01
N PRO A 108 5.53 10.78 -17.57
CA PRO A 108 5.46 11.00 -19.00
C PRO A 108 6.60 11.87 -19.56
N ASN A 109 7.25 12.66 -18.71
CA ASN A 109 8.37 13.53 -19.06
C ASN A 109 9.23 13.87 -17.84
N LEU A 110 10.37 14.53 -18.09
CA LEU A 110 11.30 14.91 -17.03
C LEU A 110 10.76 15.95 -16.06
N ASP A 111 9.85 16.84 -16.50
CA ASP A 111 9.28 17.87 -15.64
C ASP A 111 8.37 17.20 -14.59
N GLU A 112 7.57 16.22 -14.98
CA GLU A 112 6.74 15.41 -14.06
C GLU A 112 7.60 14.58 -13.11
N CYS A 113 8.72 14.02 -13.59
CA CYS A 113 9.70 13.37 -12.71
C CYS A 113 10.22 14.34 -11.64
N GLN A 114 10.57 15.56 -12.04
CA GLN A 114 11.07 16.57 -11.11
C GLN A 114 10.01 16.99 -10.08
N LEU A 115 8.74 17.15 -10.49
CA LEU A 115 7.64 17.44 -9.59
C LEU A 115 7.42 16.32 -8.57
N PHE A 116 7.44 15.08 -9.03
CA PHE A 116 7.36 13.92 -8.13
C PHE A 116 8.53 13.89 -7.14
N MET A 117 9.76 14.06 -7.63
CA MET A 117 10.96 14.07 -6.78
C MET A 117 10.92 15.19 -5.76
N ASN A 118 10.49 16.39 -6.14
CA ASN A 118 10.32 17.50 -5.20
C ASN A 118 9.36 17.11 -4.06
N ARG A 119 8.21 16.52 -4.39
CA ARG A 119 7.21 16.09 -3.40
C ARG A 119 7.77 15.08 -2.39
N VAL A 120 8.57 14.11 -2.83
CA VAL A 120 9.12 13.09 -1.92
C VAL A 120 10.34 13.57 -1.13
N TYR A 121 10.90 14.74 -1.48
CA TYR A 121 11.99 15.39 -0.73
C TYR A 121 11.52 16.56 0.15
N GLU A 122 10.26 16.99 0.02
CA GLU A 122 9.69 18.05 0.86
C GLU A 122 9.70 17.67 2.36
N ASP A 123 9.71 18.68 3.21
CA ASP A 123 9.53 18.57 4.66
C ASP A 123 10.43 17.54 5.37
N GLY A 124 11.63 17.32 4.85
CA GLY A 124 12.58 16.39 5.44
C GLY A 124 12.26 14.91 5.19
N CYS A 125 11.44 14.61 4.19
CA CYS A 125 11.08 13.25 3.80
C CYS A 125 12.24 12.45 3.20
N GLN A 126 13.29 13.14 2.72
CA GLN A 126 14.56 12.54 2.26
C GLN A 126 14.42 11.51 1.11
N GLY A 127 13.43 11.70 0.23
CA GLY A 127 13.17 10.76 -0.86
C GLY A 127 12.65 9.40 -0.41
N LYS A 128 12.15 9.29 0.83
CA LYS A 128 11.59 8.06 1.36
C LYS A 128 10.07 8.11 1.38
N VAL A 129 9.48 6.96 1.10
CA VAL A 129 8.03 6.75 1.07
C VAL A 129 7.67 5.50 1.86
N PHE A 130 6.42 5.38 2.26
CA PHE A 130 5.86 4.12 2.70
C PHE A 130 5.09 3.48 1.56
N VAL A 131 5.33 2.20 1.32
CA VAL A 131 4.71 1.44 0.24
C VAL A 131 4.03 0.21 0.80
N GLN A 132 2.80 0.01 0.40
CA GLN A 132 2.03 -1.19 0.66
C GLN A 132 1.79 -1.91 -0.66
N PHE A 133 2.21 -3.16 -0.77
CA PHE A 133 1.95 -3.97 -1.95
C PHE A 133 0.75 -4.86 -1.70
N ILE A 134 -0.21 -4.81 -2.60
CA ILE A 134 -1.41 -5.66 -2.58
C ILE A 134 -1.49 -6.49 -3.86
N ASP A 135 -2.12 -7.64 -3.78
CA ASP A 135 -2.41 -8.43 -4.96
C ASP A 135 -3.48 -7.70 -5.79
N THR A 136 -3.24 -7.61 -7.09
CA THR A 136 -4.23 -7.06 -8.00
C THR A 136 -5.37 -8.08 -8.09
N GLU A 137 -6.57 -7.69 -7.62
CA GLU A 137 -7.74 -8.52 -7.84
C GLU A 137 -8.01 -8.60 -9.34
N GLY A 138 -7.87 -9.81 -9.89
CA GLY A 138 -8.10 -10.10 -11.30
C GLY A 138 -9.58 -10.05 -11.69
#